data_c12d12a1c6a406105c538989a5d51cd1
#
_entry.id   c12d12a1c6a406105c538989a5d51cd1
#
_cell.length_a   1.000
_cell.length_b   1.000
_cell.length_c   1.000
_cell.angle_alpha   90.00
_cell.angle_beta   90.00
_cell.angle_gamma   90.00
#
_symmetry.space_group_name_H-M   'P 1'
#
loop_
_entity.id
_entity.type
_entity.pdbx_description
1 polymer ?
#
loop_
_entity_poly.entity_id
_entity_poly.type
_entity_poly.pdbx_seq_one_letter_code
_entity_poly.pdbx_strand_id
1 'polypeptide(L)'
;EGLLEEFHITHVKDTRGDALSGGERRRAEIARSLTMGPSFILLDEPFAGVDPLAVEDIQSVVMHLKTRGIGILITDHNVRETLRIVDNAYILSEGKILLNGKSGDIAADPVARKFYLGENFSL
;
A
#
# COMPACT_ATOMS: atom_id res chain seq x y z
N GLU A 1 11.19 16.83 12.06
CA GLU A 1 12.48 16.32 11.54
C GLU A 1 12.55 14.78 11.63
N GLY A 2 12.27 14.14 12.77
CA GLY A 2 12.37 12.69 12.92
C GLY A 2 11.61 11.86 11.85
N LEU A 3 10.40 12.27 11.44
CA LEU A 3 9.67 11.60 10.37
C LEU A 3 10.34 11.72 9.00
N LEU A 4 11.06 12.82 8.72
CA LEU A 4 11.79 12.96 7.46
C LEU A 4 12.97 11.98 7.38
N GLU A 5 13.64 11.77 8.50
CA GLU A 5 14.73 10.79 8.62
C GLU A 5 14.18 9.36 8.52
N GLU A 6 13.11 9.06 9.26
CA GLU A 6 12.43 7.76 9.29
C GLU A 6 11.97 7.32 7.89
N PHE A 7 11.46 8.25 7.09
CA PHE A 7 10.97 8.00 5.73
C PHE A 7 12.00 8.26 4.63
N HIS A 8 13.27 8.53 4.99
CA HIS A 8 14.38 8.79 4.07
C HIS A 8 14.09 9.90 3.05
N ILE A 9 13.43 10.98 3.50
CA ILE A 9 13.09 12.16 2.68
C ILE A 9 13.70 13.45 3.20
N THR A 10 14.71 13.38 4.06
CA THR A 10 15.41 14.57 4.59
C THR A 10 16.06 15.39 3.47
N HIS A 11 16.57 14.73 2.42
CA HIS A 11 17.24 15.37 1.30
C HIS A 11 16.30 16.27 0.46
N VAL A 12 15.00 16.07 0.55
CA VAL A 12 14.00 16.86 -0.18
C VAL A 12 13.20 17.81 0.72
N LYS A 13 13.62 18.02 1.96
CA LYS A 13 12.88 18.84 2.95
C LYS A 13 12.55 20.26 2.49
N ASP A 14 13.43 20.85 1.70
CA ASP A 14 13.30 22.21 1.17
C ASP A 14 12.84 22.22 -0.31
N THR A 15 12.52 21.06 -0.86
CA THR A 15 12.07 20.92 -2.24
C THR A 15 10.56 21.16 -2.33
N ARG A 16 10.13 21.86 -3.37
CA ARG A 16 8.70 22.07 -3.62
C ARG A 16 8.01 20.73 -3.90
N GLY A 17 6.78 20.55 -3.38
CA GLY A 17 6.04 19.31 -3.52
C GLY A 17 5.74 18.88 -4.97
N ASP A 18 5.66 19.85 -5.89
CA ASP A 18 5.47 19.59 -7.32
C ASP A 18 6.73 19.08 -8.04
N ALA A 19 7.90 19.27 -7.43
CA ALA A 19 9.18 18.80 -7.94
C ALA A 19 9.63 17.44 -7.36
N LEU A 20 8.86 16.88 -6.43
CA LEU A 20 9.13 15.57 -5.86
C LEU A 20 8.80 14.44 -6.85
N SER A 21 9.63 13.39 -6.85
CA SER A 21 9.29 12.13 -7.51
C SER A 21 8.01 11.52 -6.91
N GLY A 22 7.36 10.59 -7.60
CA GLY A 22 6.16 9.91 -7.11
C GLY A 22 6.37 9.23 -5.76
N GLY A 23 7.50 8.53 -5.59
CA GLY A 23 7.85 7.85 -4.34
C GLY A 23 8.14 8.83 -3.19
N GLU A 24 8.91 9.90 -3.43
CA GLU A 24 9.18 10.93 -2.43
C GLU A 24 7.90 11.64 -1.99
N ARG A 25 7.04 11.97 -2.94
CA ARG A 25 5.74 12.60 -2.66
C ARG A 25 4.89 11.68 -1.78
N ARG A 26 4.77 10.40 -2.12
CA ARG A 26 3.99 9.44 -1.33
C ARG A 26 4.56 9.28 0.08
N ARG A 27 5.88 9.16 0.23
CA ARG A 27 6.52 9.11 1.55
C ARG A 27 6.28 10.40 2.36
N ALA A 28 6.33 11.55 1.73
CA ALA A 28 6.03 12.83 2.38
C ALA A 28 4.57 12.95 2.82
N GLU A 29 3.61 12.49 2.01
CA GLU A 29 2.18 12.44 2.35
C GLU A 29 1.92 11.55 3.55
N ILE A 30 2.51 10.36 3.59
CA ILE A 30 2.39 9.43 4.71
C ILE A 30 3.05 10.02 5.96
N ALA A 31 4.28 10.52 5.86
CA ALA A 31 4.97 11.16 6.97
C ALA A 31 4.16 12.33 7.57
N ARG A 32 3.53 13.12 6.70
CA ARG A 32 2.62 14.19 7.14
C ARG A 32 1.41 13.66 7.90
N SER A 33 0.79 12.59 7.43
CA SER A 33 -0.37 12.00 8.12
C SER A 33 -0.01 11.48 9.52
N LEU A 34 1.22 11.01 9.71
CA LEU A 34 1.71 10.51 10.99
C LEU A 34 1.91 11.61 12.06
N THR A 35 2.03 12.87 11.67
CA THR A 35 2.17 13.98 12.63
C THR A 35 0.97 14.10 13.57
N MET A 36 -0.19 13.57 13.18
CA MET A 36 -1.42 13.57 13.98
C MET A 36 -1.52 12.38 14.94
N GLY A 37 -0.55 11.47 14.96
CA GLY A 37 -0.56 10.26 15.79
C GLY A 37 -1.73 9.30 15.50
N PRO A 38 -2.02 8.96 14.24
CA PRO A 38 -3.17 8.15 13.91
C PRO A 38 -2.99 6.70 14.37
N SER A 39 -4.08 6.06 14.79
CA SER A 39 -4.12 4.60 15.01
C SER A 39 -4.40 3.83 13.71
N PHE A 40 -4.97 4.50 12.69
CA PHE A 40 -5.30 3.93 11.39
C PHE A 40 -4.96 4.90 10.26
N ILE A 41 -4.51 4.35 9.13
CA ILE A 41 -4.26 5.09 7.89
C ILE A 41 -5.03 4.41 6.75
N LEU A 42 -5.68 5.22 5.92
CA LEU A 42 -6.32 4.78 4.69
C LEU A 42 -5.46 5.19 3.50
N LEU A 43 -5.11 4.22 2.66
CA LEU A 43 -4.36 4.42 1.43
C LEU A 43 -5.26 4.06 0.25
N ASP A 44 -5.62 5.07 -0.52
CA ASP A 44 -6.44 4.90 -1.71
C ASP A 44 -5.54 4.82 -2.95
N GLU A 45 -5.59 3.69 -3.65
CA GLU A 45 -4.81 3.35 -4.83
C GLU A 45 -3.30 3.71 -4.72
N PRO A 46 -2.59 3.27 -3.65
CA PRO A 46 -1.19 3.66 -3.45
C PRO A 46 -0.24 3.19 -4.56
N PHE A 47 -0.60 2.17 -5.32
CA PHE A 47 0.22 1.60 -6.40
C PHE A 47 -0.17 2.10 -7.80
N ALA A 48 -1.20 2.96 -7.91
CA ALA A 48 -1.66 3.45 -9.20
C ALA A 48 -0.63 4.38 -9.86
N GLY A 49 -0.23 4.05 -11.09
CA GLY A 49 0.63 4.91 -11.90
C GLY A 49 2.07 5.08 -11.40
N VAL A 50 2.53 4.21 -10.49
CA VAL A 50 3.90 4.22 -9.99
C VAL A 50 4.76 3.17 -10.70
N ASP A 51 6.06 3.44 -10.82
CA ASP A 51 7.02 2.49 -11.34
C ASP A 51 7.32 1.35 -10.35
N PRO A 52 7.88 0.22 -10.80
CA PRO A 52 8.15 -0.94 -9.93
C PRO A 52 9.01 -0.64 -8.70
N LEU A 53 10.01 0.26 -8.81
CA LEU A 53 10.86 0.63 -7.68
C LEU A 53 10.06 1.42 -6.64
N ALA A 54 9.20 2.32 -7.09
CA ALA A 54 8.32 3.08 -6.21
C ALA A 54 7.25 2.18 -5.53
N VAL A 55 6.83 1.09 -6.17
CA VAL A 55 5.97 0.08 -5.55
C VAL A 55 6.67 -0.58 -4.36
N GLU A 56 7.92 -1.03 -4.52
CA GLU A 56 8.71 -1.63 -3.43
C GLU A 56 8.91 -0.65 -2.27
N ASP A 57 9.18 0.62 -2.58
CA ASP A 57 9.29 1.69 -1.59
C ASP A 57 8.01 1.85 -0.77
N ILE A 58 6.85 1.88 -1.44
CA ILE A 58 5.55 2.01 -0.77
C ILE A 58 5.26 0.77 0.09
N GLN A 59 5.55 -0.42 -0.43
CA GLN A 59 5.40 -1.67 0.33
C GLN A 59 6.25 -1.64 1.61
N SER A 60 7.51 -1.20 1.51
CA SER A 60 8.41 -1.06 2.66
C SER A 60 7.86 -0.09 3.69
N VAL A 61 7.32 1.05 3.26
CA VAL A 61 6.68 2.04 4.13
C VAL A 61 5.46 1.43 4.84
N VAL A 62 4.59 0.72 4.12
CA VAL A 62 3.41 0.06 4.71
C VAL A 62 3.83 -0.96 5.77
N MET A 63 4.84 -1.79 5.48
CA MET A 63 5.36 -2.76 6.44
C MET A 63 5.96 -2.08 7.67
N HIS A 64 6.68 -0.96 7.49
CA HIS A 64 7.19 -0.17 8.59
C HIS A 64 6.08 0.38 9.50
N LEU A 65 5.03 0.97 8.92
CA LEU A 65 3.86 1.45 9.66
C LEU A 65 3.18 0.35 10.49
N LYS A 66 3.10 -0.84 9.91
CA LYS A 66 2.56 -2.02 10.60
C LYS A 66 3.39 -2.38 11.84
N THR A 67 4.73 -2.31 11.77
CA THR A 67 5.59 -2.55 12.96
C THR A 67 5.38 -1.53 14.06
N ARG A 68 4.89 -0.34 13.74
CA ARG A 68 4.48 0.71 14.71
C ARG A 68 3.11 0.46 15.34
N GLY A 69 2.42 -0.62 14.97
CA GLY A 69 1.08 -0.93 15.46
C GLY A 69 -0.03 -0.09 14.83
N ILE A 70 0.23 0.55 13.68
CA ILE A 70 -0.77 1.33 12.95
C ILE A 70 -1.58 0.38 12.06
N GLY A 71 -2.90 0.44 12.18
CA GLY A 71 -3.82 -0.25 11.27
C GLY A 71 -3.82 0.41 9.90
N ILE A 72 -3.80 -0.39 8.82
CA ILE A 72 -3.75 0.15 7.45
C ILE A 72 -4.87 -0.48 6.64
N LEU A 73 -5.69 0.37 6.02
CA LEU A 73 -6.67 -0.03 5.02
C LEU A 73 -6.16 0.43 3.65
N ILE A 74 -6.05 -0.50 2.72
CA ILE A 74 -5.60 -0.22 1.34
C ILE A 74 -6.74 -0.55 0.38
N THR A 75 -7.06 0.36 -0.53
CA THR A 75 -7.85 0.08 -1.73
C THR A 75 -6.92 0.15 -2.93
N ASP A 76 -6.88 -0.88 -3.76
CA ASP A 76 -6.07 -0.87 -4.99
C ASP A 76 -6.57 -1.94 -5.96
N HIS A 77 -6.38 -1.68 -7.25
CA HIS A 77 -6.66 -2.65 -8.31
C HIS A 77 -5.43 -3.52 -8.65
N ASN A 78 -4.24 -3.15 -8.18
CA ASN A 78 -3.02 -3.96 -8.28
C ASN A 78 -3.04 -5.09 -7.24
N VAL A 79 -3.84 -6.12 -7.50
CA VAL A 79 -4.12 -7.18 -6.54
C VAL A 79 -2.85 -7.90 -6.08
N ARG A 80 -1.89 -8.14 -6.99
CA ARG A 80 -0.63 -8.80 -6.67
C ARG A 80 0.16 -8.03 -5.62
N GLU A 81 0.38 -6.75 -5.84
CA GLU A 81 1.21 -5.92 -4.98
C GLU A 81 0.54 -5.70 -3.61
N THR A 82 -0.80 -5.62 -3.62
CA THR A 82 -1.59 -5.49 -2.40
C THR A 82 -1.55 -6.78 -1.56
N LEU A 83 -1.81 -7.96 -2.15
CA LEU A 83 -1.83 -9.24 -1.43
C LEU A 83 -0.49 -9.59 -0.78
N ARG A 84 0.63 -9.07 -1.27
CA ARG A 84 1.96 -9.30 -0.69
C ARG A 84 2.14 -8.67 0.69
N ILE A 85 1.41 -7.59 0.99
CA ILE A 85 1.64 -6.78 2.19
C ILE A 85 0.49 -6.75 3.18
N VAL A 86 -0.70 -7.23 2.78
CA VAL A 86 -1.87 -7.24 3.65
C VAL A 86 -2.01 -8.58 4.39
N ASP A 87 -2.58 -8.55 5.59
CA ASP A 87 -2.90 -9.76 6.34
C ASP A 87 -4.21 -10.38 5.86
N ASN A 88 -5.20 -9.52 5.61
CA ASN A 88 -6.53 -9.90 5.14
C ASN A 88 -6.91 -9.06 3.93
N ALA A 89 -7.68 -9.63 3.03
CA ALA A 89 -8.17 -8.95 1.85
C ALA A 89 -9.67 -9.18 1.64
N TYR A 90 -10.29 -8.21 0.97
CA TYR A 90 -11.69 -8.26 0.52
C TYR A 90 -11.70 -7.99 -0.97
N ILE A 91 -12.25 -8.90 -1.76
CA ILE A 91 -12.49 -8.66 -3.19
C ILE A 91 -13.91 -8.14 -3.35
N LEU A 92 -14.03 -6.93 -3.88
CA LEU A 92 -15.31 -6.30 -4.18
C LEU A 92 -15.62 -6.44 -5.66
N SER A 93 -16.87 -6.81 -5.96
CA SER A 93 -17.40 -6.86 -7.32
C SER A 93 -18.85 -6.41 -7.31
N GLU A 94 -19.21 -5.51 -8.23
CA GLU A 94 -20.58 -5.00 -8.39
C GLU A 94 -21.20 -4.49 -7.06
N GLY A 95 -20.39 -3.81 -6.25
CA GLY A 95 -20.83 -3.26 -4.96
C GLY A 95 -21.03 -4.28 -3.84
N LYS A 96 -20.57 -5.52 -4.02
CA LYS A 96 -20.65 -6.60 -3.03
C LYS A 96 -19.29 -7.18 -2.72
N ILE A 97 -19.12 -7.69 -1.49
CA ILE A 97 -17.95 -8.49 -1.14
C ILE A 97 -18.13 -9.87 -1.75
N LEU A 98 -17.27 -10.20 -2.71
CA LEU A 98 -17.25 -11.49 -3.40
C LEU A 98 -16.49 -12.54 -2.57
N LEU A 99 -15.32 -12.17 -2.07
CA LEU A 99 -14.45 -13.01 -1.25
C LEU A 99 -13.81 -12.17 -0.14
N ASN A 100 -13.53 -12.79 0.99
CA ASN A 100 -12.73 -12.21 2.05
C ASN A 100 -11.93 -13.30 2.78
N GLY A 101 -10.80 -12.95 3.34
CA GLY A 101 -9.96 -13.88 4.08
C GLY A 101 -8.51 -13.44 4.17
N LYS A 102 -7.65 -14.31 4.66
CA LYS A 102 -6.21 -14.09 4.68
C LYS A 102 -5.68 -13.97 3.25
N SER A 103 -4.67 -13.14 3.05
CA SER A 103 -4.09 -12.88 1.73
C SER A 103 -3.66 -14.17 1.01
N GLY A 104 -3.05 -15.13 1.72
CA GLY A 104 -2.66 -16.41 1.17
C GLY A 104 -3.84 -17.27 0.71
N ASP A 105 -4.95 -17.26 1.47
CA ASP A 105 -6.16 -18.01 1.12
C ASP A 105 -6.82 -17.41 -0.13
N ILE A 106 -6.89 -16.08 -0.21
CA ILE A 106 -7.39 -15.36 -1.40
C ILE A 106 -6.52 -15.66 -2.63
N ALA A 107 -5.20 -15.66 -2.47
CA ALA A 107 -4.27 -15.97 -3.55
C ALA A 107 -4.40 -17.40 -4.09
N ALA A 108 -4.83 -18.34 -3.25
CA ALA A 108 -5.07 -19.74 -3.62
C ALA A 108 -6.50 -20.02 -4.11
N ASP A 109 -7.43 -19.08 -3.89
CA ASP A 109 -8.85 -19.29 -4.21
C ASP A 109 -9.09 -19.41 -5.71
N PRO A 110 -9.81 -20.46 -6.19
CA PRO A 110 -10.07 -20.69 -7.61
C PRO A 110 -10.87 -19.56 -8.28
N VAL A 111 -11.79 -18.93 -7.55
CA VAL A 111 -12.62 -17.84 -8.07
C VAL A 111 -11.77 -16.57 -8.20
N ALA A 112 -10.95 -16.25 -7.18
CA ALA A 112 -10.02 -15.15 -7.24
C ALA A 112 -9.04 -15.30 -8.41
N ARG A 113 -8.46 -16.50 -8.58
CA ARG A 113 -7.55 -16.81 -9.68
C ARG A 113 -8.20 -16.66 -11.05
N LYS A 114 -9.37 -17.23 -11.22
CA LYS A 114 -10.08 -17.21 -12.53
C LYS A 114 -10.47 -15.80 -12.99
N PHE A 115 -10.92 -14.94 -12.07
CA PHE A 115 -11.55 -13.67 -12.43
C PHE A 115 -10.69 -12.43 -12.14
N TYR A 116 -9.69 -12.51 -11.24
CA TYR A 116 -8.95 -11.33 -10.76
C TYR A 116 -7.43 -11.48 -10.79
N LEU A 117 -6.90 -12.67 -10.56
CA LEU A 117 -5.47 -12.89 -10.40
C LEU A 117 -4.79 -13.46 -11.64
N GLY A 118 -5.52 -14.26 -12.41
CA GLY A 118 -4.98 -15.11 -13.48
C GLY A 118 -4.46 -16.45 -12.96
N GLU A 119 -4.52 -17.48 -13.83
CA GLU A 119 -4.19 -18.86 -13.44
C GLU A 119 -2.73 -19.04 -12.97
N ASN A 120 -1.81 -18.25 -13.53
CA ASN A 120 -0.37 -18.30 -13.22
C ASN A 120 0.04 -17.36 -12.08
N PHE A 121 -0.91 -16.87 -11.27
CA PHE A 121 -0.61 -15.99 -10.18
C PHE A 121 0.20 -16.68 -9.08
N SER A 122 1.26 -16.00 -8.59
CA SER A 122 2.04 -16.35 -7.38
C SER A 122 2.31 -15.09 -6.58
N LEU A 123 2.26 -15.18 -5.27
CA LEU A 123 2.68 -14.13 -4.34
C LEU A 123 4.20 -13.98 -4.31
#